data_219bfa976ff1ac93d84492e623275239
#
_entry.id   219bfa976ff1ac93d84492e623275239
#
_cell.length_a   1.000
_cell.length_b   1.000
_cell.length_c   1.000
_cell.angle_alpha   90.00
_cell.angle_beta   90.00
_cell.angle_gamma   90.00
#
_symmetry.space_group_name_H-M   'P 1'
#
loop_
_entity.id
_entity.type
_entity.pdbx_description
1 polymer ?
#
loop_
_entity_poly.entity_id
_entity_poly.type
_entity_poly.pdbx_seq_one_letter_code
_entity_poly.pdbx_strand_id
1 'polypeptide(L)'
;DKTEELGKMMAKRGHGLVFGGGATGMMGAAARGVDSEDGYILGIAPRFFDKPGVLYENCSEFIFTETMRERKKLLEERSDATIVTPGGIGTYEEFFEILTLKSLHRLDRPIVLYNINGYYDRMKALLQHTADEKFMDVANMELCAFMDDSEQILTYIENYRRQ
;
A
#
# COMPACT_ATOMS: atom_id res chain seq x y z
N ASP A 1 6.95 -15.51 5.40
CA ASP A 1 5.74 -14.70 5.18
C ASP A 1 5.92 -13.90 3.89
N LYS A 2 4.93 -13.97 2.98
CA LYS A 2 4.98 -13.32 1.66
C LYS A 2 5.19 -11.80 1.73
N THR A 3 4.62 -11.15 2.73
CA THR A 3 4.76 -9.69 2.90
C THR A 3 6.15 -9.32 3.40
N GLU A 4 6.75 -10.12 4.25
CA GLU A 4 8.14 -9.93 4.68
C GLU A 4 9.12 -10.16 3.52
N GLU A 5 8.85 -11.16 2.68
CA GLU A 5 9.63 -11.42 1.47
C GLU A 5 9.51 -10.25 0.47
N LEU A 6 8.32 -9.69 0.29
CA LEU A 6 8.12 -8.48 -0.49
C LEU A 6 8.99 -7.32 0.03
N GLY A 7 9.00 -7.10 1.34
CA GLY A 7 9.83 -6.06 1.97
C GLY A 7 11.32 -6.25 1.70
N LYS A 8 11.83 -7.48 1.83
CA LYS A 8 13.23 -7.82 1.48
C LYS A 8 13.56 -7.49 0.02
N MET A 9 12.67 -7.90 -0.86
CA MET A 9 12.84 -7.67 -2.30
C MET A 9 12.78 -6.19 -2.65
N MET A 10 11.88 -5.42 -2.02
CA MET A 10 11.82 -3.97 -2.17
C MET A 10 13.18 -3.32 -1.83
N ALA A 11 13.73 -3.62 -0.67
CA ALA A 11 15.01 -3.06 -0.24
C ALA A 11 16.16 -3.44 -1.17
N LYS A 12 16.24 -4.71 -1.60
CA LYS A 12 17.24 -5.18 -2.57
C LYS A 12 17.19 -4.47 -3.91
N ARG A 13 16.00 -4.03 -4.33
CA ARG A 13 15.80 -3.26 -5.57
C ARG A 13 15.91 -1.74 -5.38
N GLY A 14 16.29 -1.28 -4.18
CA GLY A 14 16.49 0.13 -3.88
C GLY A 14 15.21 0.93 -3.59
N HIS A 15 14.11 0.23 -3.28
CA HIS A 15 12.86 0.87 -2.87
C HIS A 15 12.81 1.06 -1.35
N GLY A 16 12.29 2.20 -0.90
CA GLY A 16 11.95 2.44 0.49
C GLY A 16 10.50 2.07 0.80
N LEU A 17 10.21 1.82 2.07
CA LEU A 17 8.87 1.58 2.59
C LEU A 17 8.33 2.86 3.22
N VAL A 18 7.16 3.30 2.79
CA VAL A 18 6.33 4.29 3.46
C VAL A 18 5.08 3.57 3.96
N PHE A 19 4.81 3.61 5.27
CA PHE A 19 3.70 2.85 5.85
C PHE A 19 3.14 3.51 7.11
N GLY A 20 2.05 2.95 7.62
CA GLY A 20 1.35 3.46 8.79
C GLY A 20 2.03 3.21 10.15
N GLY A 21 3.23 2.70 10.18
CA GLY A 21 4.06 2.59 11.38
C GLY A 21 3.78 1.38 12.27
N GLY A 22 2.80 0.53 11.98
CA GLY A 22 2.44 -0.61 12.83
C GLY A 22 3.52 -1.69 12.94
N ALA A 23 3.77 -2.19 14.17
CA ALA A 23 4.76 -3.22 14.45
C ALA A 23 4.28 -4.64 14.18
N THR A 24 2.97 -4.85 14.04
CA THR A 24 2.33 -6.16 13.91
C THR A 24 1.62 -6.34 12.57
N GLY A 25 1.14 -7.57 12.30
CA GLY A 25 0.41 -7.88 11.08
C GLY A 25 1.23 -7.67 9.80
N MET A 26 0.55 -7.31 8.72
CA MET A 26 1.18 -7.10 7.40
C MET A 26 2.13 -5.90 7.41
N MET A 27 1.79 -4.83 8.13
CA MET A 27 2.67 -3.66 8.27
C MET A 27 4.01 -4.03 8.91
N GLY A 28 3.97 -4.74 10.05
CA GLY A 28 5.18 -5.19 10.73
C GLY A 28 5.98 -6.18 9.90
N ALA A 29 5.32 -7.06 9.15
CA ALA A 29 5.99 -8.00 8.25
C ALA A 29 6.75 -7.27 7.12
N ALA A 30 6.12 -6.29 6.47
CA ALA A 30 6.78 -5.46 5.45
C ALA A 30 7.99 -4.72 6.04
N ALA A 31 7.83 -4.08 7.19
CA ALA A 31 8.91 -3.35 7.86
C ALA A 31 10.09 -4.27 8.22
N ARG A 32 9.84 -5.44 8.80
CA ARG A 32 10.91 -6.42 9.10
C ARG A 32 11.64 -6.88 7.83
N GLY A 33 10.92 -7.07 6.75
CA GLY A 33 11.52 -7.45 5.47
C GLY A 33 12.49 -6.38 4.97
N VAL A 34 12.08 -5.12 4.95
CA VAL A 34 12.92 -4.00 4.52
C VAL A 34 14.10 -3.79 5.47
N ASP A 35 13.86 -3.85 6.79
CA ASP A 35 14.87 -3.70 7.84
C ASP A 35 15.97 -4.76 7.74
N SER A 36 15.61 -6.01 7.44
CA SER A 36 16.58 -7.11 7.30
C SER A 36 17.60 -6.94 6.16
N GLU A 37 17.38 -6.00 5.28
CA GLU A 37 18.24 -5.64 4.14
C GLU A 37 18.74 -4.18 4.26
N ASP A 38 18.71 -3.62 5.47
CA ASP A 38 19.12 -2.23 5.77
C ASP A 38 18.43 -1.17 4.89
N GLY A 39 17.18 -1.45 4.47
CA GLY A 39 16.42 -0.57 3.60
C GLY A 39 15.81 0.64 4.34
N TYR A 40 15.44 1.67 3.59
CA TYR A 40 14.80 2.86 4.14
C TYR A 40 13.34 2.60 4.53
N ILE A 41 12.98 3.00 5.76
CA ILE A 41 11.62 2.85 6.30
C ILE A 41 11.17 4.20 6.86
N LEU A 42 10.05 4.71 6.32
CA LEU A 42 9.34 5.87 6.85
C LEU A 42 8.01 5.44 7.46
N GLY A 43 7.88 5.56 8.76
CA GLY A 43 6.61 5.37 9.47
C GLY A 43 5.87 6.70 9.62
N ILE A 44 4.55 6.68 9.44
CA ILE A 44 3.68 7.85 9.61
C ILE A 44 2.45 7.43 10.40
N ALA A 45 2.28 7.96 11.60
CA ALA A 45 1.14 7.64 12.46
C ALA A 45 0.72 8.81 13.35
N PRO A 46 -0.56 8.88 13.73
CA PRO A 46 -0.99 9.84 14.75
C PRO A 46 -0.33 9.56 16.09
N ARG A 47 -0.10 10.63 16.87
CA ARG A 47 0.52 10.54 18.20
C ARG A 47 -0.21 9.61 19.16
N PHE A 48 -1.52 9.45 19.02
CA PHE A 48 -2.28 8.56 19.88
C PHE A 48 -1.96 7.07 19.69
N PHE A 49 -1.22 6.69 18.62
CA PHE A 49 -0.66 5.35 18.44
C PHE A 49 0.73 5.18 19.07
N ASP A 50 1.34 6.24 19.57
CA ASP A 50 2.65 6.17 20.25
C ASP A 50 2.52 5.52 21.63
N LYS A 51 2.41 4.21 21.62
CA LYS A 51 2.28 3.35 22.81
C LYS A 51 3.24 2.18 22.68
N PRO A 52 3.76 1.65 23.81
CA PRO A 52 4.67 0.51 23.79
C PRO A 52 4.13 -0.68 22.97
N GLY A 53 4.95 -1.21 22.06
CA GLY A 53 4.61 -2.38 21.23
C GLY A 53 3.66 -2.12 20.06
N VAL A 54 3.18 -0.89 19.86
CA VAL A 54 2.26 -0.54 18.77
C VAL A 54 3.01 -0.16 17.49
N LEU A 55 4.04 0.65 17.60
CA LEU A 55 4.81 1.17 16.47
C LEU A 55 6.11 0.39 16.26
N TYR A 56 6.52 0.29 15.01
CA TYR A 56 7.79 -0.32 14.62
C TYR A 56 8.96 0.57 15.02
N GLU A 57 9.92 0.04 15.79
CA GLU A 57 10.96 0.86 16.42
C GLU A 57 12.13 1.20 15.48
N ASN A 58 12.41 0.36 14.48
CA ASN A 58 13.58 0.50 13.60
C ASN A 58 13.28 1.28 12.31
N CYS A 59 12.40 2.28 12.36
CA CYS A 59 12.19 3.17 11.21
C CYS A 59 13.40 4.08 11.01
N SER A 60 13.79 4.30 9.75
CA SER A 60 14.81 5.31 9.39
C SER A 60 14.34 6.72 9.73
N GLU A 61 13.05 6.97 9.56
CA GLU A 61 12.36 8.21 9.88
C GLU A 61 10.95 7.89 10.37
N PHE A 62 10.45 8.65 11.35
CA PHE A 62 9.08 8.53 11.82
C PHE A 62 8.44 9.91 11.93
N ILE A 63 7.28 10.10 11.28
CA ILE A 63 6.51 11.34 11.32
C ILE A 63 5.24 11.10 12.14
N PHE A 64 5.08 11.86 13.22
CA PHE A 64 3.84 11.88 13.99
C PHE A 64 2.88 12.94 13.47
N THR A 65 1.62 12.58 13.32
CA THR A 65 0.54 13.48 12.92
C THR A 65 -0.43 13.69 14.07
N GLU A 66 -1.26 14.72 13.97
CA GLU A 66 -2.32 14.97 14.98
C GLU A 66 -3.61 14.20 14.62
N THR A 67 -3.86 13.98 13.32
CA THR A 67 -5.09 13.34 12.85
C THR A 67 -4.80 12.18 11.86
N MET A 68 -5.79 11.31 11.66
CA MET A 68 -5.74 10.27 10.63
C MET A 68 -5.75 10.86 9.22
N ARG A 69 -6.36 12.02 9.02
CA ARG A 69 -6.37 12.71 7.72
C ARG A 69 -5.00 13.20 7.30
N GLU A 70 -4.27 13.81 8.25
CA GLU A 70 -2.87 14.21 8.02
C GLU A 70 -1.99 13.01 7.68
N ARG A 71 -2.18 11.90 8.39
CA ARG A 71 -1.48 10.63 8.11
C ARG A 71 -1.70 10.17 6.68
N LYS A 72 -2.95 10.06 6.23
CA LYS A 72 -3.28 9.63 4.85
C LYS A 72 -2.66 10.55 3.81
N LYS A 73 -2.76 11.86 4.02
CA LYS A 73 -2.17 12.84 3.12
C LYS A 73 -0.65 12.67 3.00
N LEU A 74 0.05 12.49 4.12
CA LEU A 74 1.50 12.29 4.12
C LEU A 74 1.91 10.95 3.51
N LEU A 75 1.16 9.87 3.76
CA LEU A 75 1.39 8.58 3.10
C LEU A 75 1.31 8.70 1.59
N GLU A 76 0.33 9.45 1.08
CA GLU A 76 0.16 9.73 -0.34
C GLU A 76 1.30 10.59 -0.89
N GLU A 77 1.61 11.71 -0.24
CA GLU A 77 2.63 12.67 -0.71
C GLU A 77 4.06 12.11 -0.68
N ARG A 78 4.35 11.19 0.25
CA ARG A 78 5.69 10.63 0.48
C ARG A 78 5.93 9.30 -0.26
N SER A 79 4.99 8.84 -1.08
CA SER A 79 5.10 7.58 -1.81
C SER A 79 4.90 7.78 -3.31
N ASP A 80 5.49 6.87 -4.10
CA ASP A 80 5.44 6.89 -5.58
C ASP A 80 4.57 5.76 -6.14
N ALA A 81 4.31 4.75 -5.34
CA ALA A 81 3.51 3.57 -5.67
C ALA A 81 2.74 3.11 -4.44
N THR A 82 1.65 2.40 -4.67
CA THR A 82 0.84 1.85 -3.59
C THR A 82 0.68 0.34 -3.76
N ILE A 83 1.06 -0.41 -2.73
CA ILE A 83 0.79 -1.84 -2.62
C ILE A 83 -0.19 -2.04 -1.47
N VAL A 84 -1.35 -2.61 -1.78
CA VAL A 84 -2.42 -2.87 -0.83
C VAL A 84 -2.33 -4.32 -0.37
N THR A 85 -1.79 -4.55 0.82
CA THR A 85 -1.74 -5.89 1.42
C THR A 85 -3.08 -6.28 2.05
N PRO A 86 -3.36 -7.57 2.29
CA PRO A 86 -4.58 -7.96 3.00
C PRO A 86 -4.76 -7.19 4.30
N GLY A 87 -5.94 -6.64 4.49
CA GLY A 87 -6.28 -5.81 5.65
C GLY A 87 -7.79 -5.65 5.83
N GLY A 88 -8.18 -4.80 6.75
CA GLY A 88 -9.56 -4.55 7.10
C GLY A 88 -10.15 -3.25 6.54
N ILE A 89 -11.11 -2.69 7.26
CA ILE A 89 -11.88 -1.51 6.84
C ILE A 89 -10.97 -0.30 6.55
N GLY A 90 -9.96 -0.06 7.38
CA GLY A 90 -9.01 1.04 7.17
C GLY A 90 -8.23 0.90 5.86
N THR A 91 -7.82 -0.33 5.52
CA THR A 91 -7.15 -0.64 4.25
C THR A 91 -8.08 -0.37 3.07
N TYR A 92 -9.34 -0.77 3.17
CA TYR A 92 -10.34 -0.50 2.13
C TYR A 92 -10.60 1.00 1.96
N GLU A 93 -10.71 1.73 3.06
CA GLU A 93 -10.92 3.18 3.03
C GLU A 93 -9.76 3.89 2.32
N GLU A 94 -8.53 3.57 2.66
CA GLU A 94 -7.34 4.12 2.01
C GLU A 94 -7.26 3.72 0.53
N PHE A 95 -7.54 2.46 0.21
CA PHE A 95 -7.54 1.97 -1.17
C PHE A 95 -8.57 2.71 -2.04
N PHE A 96 -9.81 2.82 -1.60
CA PHE A 96 -10.85 3.49 -2.36
C PHE A 96 -10.60 4.99 -2.51
N GLU A 97 -9.98 5.64 -1.54
CA GLU A 97 -9.57 7.04 -1.68
C GLU A 97 -8.55 7.23 -2.80
N ILE A 98 -7.45 6.45 -2.82
CA ILE A 98 -6.46 6.54 -3.89
C ILE A 98 -7.01 6.12 -5.25
N LEU A 99 -7.83 5.09 -5.29
CA LEU A 99 -8.49 4.66 -6.53
C LEU A 99 -9.39 5.78 -7.09
N THR A 100 -10.14 6.45 -6.22
CA THR A 100 -10.97 7.59 -6.59
C THR A 100 -10.14 8.75 -7.13
N LEU A 101 -9.07 9.13 -6.45
CA LEU A 101 -8.17 10.19 -6.91
C LEU A 101 -7.55 9.86 -8.27
N LYS A 102 -7.16 8.61 -8.48
CA LYS A 102 -6.63 8.17 -9.78
C LYS A 102 -7.69 8.23 -10.88
N SER A 103 -8.92 7.83 -10.59
CA SER A 103 -10.04 7.92 -11.54
C SER A 103 -10.40 9.36 -11.94
N LEU A 104 -10.12 10.31 -11.06
CA LEU A 104 -10.33 11.75 -11.27
C LEU A 104 -9.10 12.46 -11.85
N HIS A 105 -8.07 11.71 -12.26
CA HIS A 105 -6.79 12.25 -12.74
C HIS A 105 -6.10 13.21 -11.75
N ARG A 106 -6.30 12.99 -10.45
CA ARG A 106 -5.65 13.74 -9.36
C ARG A 106 -4.44 13.04 -8.80
N LEU A 107 -4.24 11.77 -9.19
CA LEU A 107 -3.14 10.92 -8.79
C LEU A 107 -2.77 10.06 -9.98
N ASP A 108 -1.47 9.95 -10.30
CA ASP A 108 -0.98 9.07 -11.36
C ASP A 108 0.19 8.25 -10.82
N ARG A 109 -0.12 7.06 -10.31
CA ARG A 109 0.84 6.10 -9.79
C ARG A 109 0.30 4.67 -9.92
N PRO A 110 1.19 3.66 -9.92
CA PRO A 110 0.74 2.27 -9.89
C PRO A 110 0.08 1.95 -8.55
N ILE A 111 -1.04 1.25 -8.61
CA ILE A 111 -1.78 0.72 -7.47
C ILE A 111 -1.92 -0.78 -7.67
N VAL A 112 -1.36 -1.57 -6.76
CA VAL A 112 -1.41 -3.04 -6.82
C VAL A 112 -2.04 -3.59 -5.55
N LEU A 113 -3.07 -4.42 -5.69
CA LEU A 113 -3.59 -5.22 -4.58
C LEU A 113 -2.80 -6.54 -4.54
N TYR A 114 -2.07 -6.75 -3.45
CA TYR A 114 -1.32 -7.97 -3.24
C TYR A 114 -2.28 -9.09 -2.84
N ASN A 115 -2.65 -9.88 -3.84
CA ASN A 115 -3.72 -10.89 -3.74
C ASN A 115 -3.23 -12.20 -3.11
N ILE A 116 -2.64 -12.11 -1.92
CA ILE A 116 -2.15 -13.26 -1.17
C ILE A 116 -3.29 -14.25 -0.93
N ASN A 117 -3.11 -15.49 -1.39
CA ASN A 117 -4.10 -16.56 -1.26
C ASN A 117 -5.51 -16.19 -1.77
N GLY A 118 -5.60 -15.32 -2.78
CA GLY A 118 -6.89 -14.91 -3.34
C GLY A 118 -7.72 -13.99 -2.43
N TYR A 119 -7.08 -13.36 -1.43
CA TYR A 119 -7.79 -12.48 -0.48
C TYR A 119 -8.63 -11.41 -1.14
N TYR A 120 -8.14 -10.82 -2.24
CA TYR A 120 -8.81 -9.76 -2.98
C TYR A 120 -9.67 -10.23 -4.17
N ASP A 121 -9.89 -11.53 -4.36
CA ASP A 121 -10.74 -12.04 -5.45
C ASP A 121 -12.16 -11.44 -5.37
N ARG A 122 -12.70 -11.32 -4.16
CA ARG A 122 -14.02 -10.73 -3.94
C ARG A 122 -14.05 -9.23 -4.17
N MET A 123 -12.96 -8.53 -3.89
CA MET A 123 -12.82 -7.10 -4.22
C MET A 123 -12.81 -6.90 -5.74
N LYS A 124 -12.08 -7.73 -6.47
CA LYS A 124 -12.07 -7.71 -7.94
C LYS A 124 -13.47 -7.98 -8.50
N ALA A 125 -14.18 -8.96 -7.94
CA ALA A 125 -15.55 -9.26 -8.31
C ALA A 125 -16.52 -8.10 -8.01
N LEU A 126 -16.35 -7.41 -6.87
CA LEU A 126 -17.13 -6.23 -6.52
C LEU A 126 -16.93 -5.09 -7.54
N LEU A 127 -15.70 -4.80 -7.91
CA LEU A 127 -15.39 -3.76 -8.90
C LEU A 127 -15.96 -4.14 -10.27
N GLN A 128 -15.83 -5.40 -10.68
CA GLN A 128 -16.41 -5.90 -11.93
C GLN A 128 -17.95 -5.77 -11.94
N HIS A 129 -18.60 -6.17 -10.85
CA HIS A 129 -20.05 -6.01 -10.69
C HIS A 129 -20.47 -4.53 -10.81
N THR A 130 -19.72 -3.63 -10.18
CA THR A 130 -19.99 -2.19 -10.26
C THR A 130 -19.91 -1.67 -11.70
N ALA A 131 -18.95 -2.16 -12.49
CA ALA A 131 -18.82 -1.82 -13.90
C ALA A 131 -19.97 -2.45 -14.74
N ASP A 132 -20.32 -3.71 -14.49
CA ASP A 132 -21.38 -4.42 -15.20
C ASP A 132 -22.74 -3.74 -14.99
N GLU A 133 -23.01 -3.25 -13.79
CA GLU A 133 -24.21 -2.48 -13.43
C GLU A 133 -24.14 -1.00 -13.88
N LYS A 134 -23.06 -0.60 -14.56
CA LYS A 134 -22.84 0.75 -15.13
C LYS A 134 -22.74 1.89 -14.09
N PHE A 135 -22.36 1.57 -12.86
CA PHE A 135 -22.02 2.57 -11.84
C PHE A 135 -20.55 3.00 -11.89
N MET A 136 -19.72 2.32 -12.69
CA MET A 136 -18.34 2.63 -12.93
C MET A 136 -18.00 2.33 -14.39
N ASP A 137 -17.18 3.17 -15.01
CA ASP A 137 -16.65 2.87 -16.35
C ASP A 137 -15.77 1.61 -16.28
N VAL A 138 -15.95 0.68 -17.21
CA VAL A 138 -15.13 -0.54 -17.30
C VAL A 138 -13.65 -0.25 -17.45
N ALA A 139 -13.28 0.88 -18.06
CA ALA A 139 -11.89 1.33 -18.17
C ALA A 139 -11.24 1.56 -16.78
N ASN A 140 -12.03 1.86 -15.76
CA ASN A 140 -11.53 2.04 -14.40
C ASN A 140 -11.00 0.72 -13.76
N MET A 141 -11.32 -0.44 -14.33
CA MET A 141 -10.70 -1.71 -13.92
C MET A 141 -9.20 -1.73 -14.14
N GLU A 142 -8.68 -0.93 -15.08
CA GLU A 142 -7.25 -0.81 -15.39
C GLU A 142 -6.49 0.15 -14.44
N LEU A 143 -7.19 0.86 -13.55
CA LEU A 143 -6.57 1.80 -12.60
C LEU A 143 -5.76 1.12 -11.51
N CYS A 144 -6.04 -0.14 -11.22
CA CYS A 144 -5.30 -0.97 -10.27
C CYS A 144 -5.08 -2.37 -10.83
N ALA A 145 -4.08 -3.06 -10.30
CA ALA A 145 -3.76 -4.43 -10.68
C ALA A 145 -3.89 -5.37 -9.47
N PHE A 146 -4.25 -6.64 -9.73
CA PHE A 146 -4.31 -7.71 -8.75
C PHE A 146 -3.19 -8.70 -9.04
N MET A 147 -2.25 -8.88 -8.15
CA MET A 147 -1.08 -9.77 -8.32
C MET A 147 -0.76 -10.50 -7.02
N ASP A 148 -0.27 -11.72 -7.11
CA ASP A 148 0.06 -12.58 -5.96
C ASP A 148 1.55 -12.92 -5.85
N ASP A 149 2.37 -12.36 -6.72
CA ASP A 149 3.81 -12.57 -6.78
C ASP A 149 4.58 -11.27 -6.58
N SER A 150 5.51 -11.26 -5.61
CA SER A 150 6.27 -10.07 -5.22
C SER A 150 7.16 -9.54 -6.34
N GLU A 151 7.76 -10.41 -7.14
CA GLU A 151 8.62 -10.01 -8.26
C GLU A 151 7.82 -9.33 -9.36
N GLN A 152 6.67 -9.90 -9.71
CA GLN A 152 5.75 -9.33 -10.69
C GLN A 152 5.22 -7.96 -10.23
N ILE A 153 4.88 -7.82 -8.94
CA ILE A 153 4.44 -6.55 -8.36
C ILE A 153 5.49 -5.46 -8.54
N LEU A 154 6.74 -5.73 -8.14
CA LEU A 154 7.81 -4.74 -8.24
C LEU A 154 8.16 -4.42 -9.69
N THR A 155 8.19 -5.42 -10.56
CA THR A 155 8.41 -5.21 -11.99
C THR A 155 7.31 -4.35 -12.62
N TYR A 156 6.05 -4.59 -12.26
CA TYR A 156 4.92 -3.75 -12.71
C TYR A 156 5.07 -2.29 -12.24
N ILE A 157 5.43 -2.08 -10.98
CA ILE A 157 5.64 -0.74 -10.40
C ILE A 157 6.79 -0.02 -11.12
N GLU A 158 7.92 -0.69 -11.32
CA GLU A 158 9.12 -0.12 -11.96
C GLU A 158 8.91 0.23 -13.43
N ASN A 159 8.05 -0.51 -14.13
CA ASN A 159 7.73 -0.30 -15.54
C ASN A 159 6.53 0.63 -15.77
N TYR A 160 5.86 1.06 -14.70
CA TYR A 160 4.71 1.93 -14.82
C TYR A 160 5.09 3.26 -15.49
N ARG A 161 4.30 3.66 -16.48
CA ARG A 161 4.45 4.95 -17.17
C ARG A 161 3.30 5.87 -16.78
N ARG A 162 3.63 7.03 -16.22
CA ARG A 162 2.66 8.09 -15.93
C ARG A 162 2.03 8.56 -17.24
N GLN A 163 0.71 8.74 -17.21
CA GLN A 163 -0.09 9.20 -18.37
C GLN A 163 -0.29 10.71 -18.35
#